data_9d86a67c2ed6228bd059be9f26268937
#
_entry.id   9d86a67c2ed6228bd059be9f26268937
#
_cell.length_a   1.000
_cell.length_b   1.000
_cell.length_c   1.000
_cell.angle_alpha   90.00
_cell.angle_beta   90.00
_cell.angle_gamma   90.00
#
_symmetry.space_group_name_H-M   'P 1'
#
loop_
_entity.id
_entity.type
_entity.pdbx_description
1 polymer ?
#
loop_
_entity_poly.entity_id
_entity_poly.type
_entity_poly.pdbx_seq_one_letter_code
_entity_poly.pdbx_strand_id
1 'polypeptide(L)'
;RPGIMLASAVKKYIDYYGVRCGLENVIFTNNDSAYETALSLHKSGTKLNAIIDIRDNSSSEIVNKVKSLGIQIYWNHTIVNTKGYKRINKVTVMKLNDKGNDVIGKKIELNCDCLAISGGWTPMVHLFTQSGGKLKFDNKDNIFVPDKTNLNQLSIGSAKGDFELDDVLKNSIKDTKKFLQIENSNFDKIDVKCSKEKEKKNIWLLPSDKPLSKTKPFLDYQNDSTAKDIKLALREGFKSIEHVKRYTTTGMGTDQGKLANMHALGIVADTTNTNMGDLGTTTFRPPYTPLTFGTIVGRNVGQFFDIFRKTPMHDWHVDNNA
;
A
#
# COMPACT_ATOMS: atom_id res chain seq x y z
N ARG A 1 9.11 -12.45 -4.23
CA ARG A 1 10.08 -13.26 -3.47
C ARG A 1 9.95 -12.95 -1.99
N PRO A 2 10.15 -13.91 -1.08
CA PRO A 2 10.25 -13.63 0.34
C PRO A 2 11.34 -12.58 0.63
N GLY A 3 11.09 -11.71 1.60
CA GLY A 3 11.94 -10.55 1.93
C GLY A 3 11.50 -9.25 1.25
N ILE A 4 10.46 -9.25 0.43
CA ILE A 4 9.83 -8.03 -0.10
C ILE A 4 8.59 -7.76 0.74
N MET A 5 8.54 -6.59 1.39
CA MET A 5 7.50 -6.22 2.36
C MET A 5 7.11 -4.75 2.21
N LEU A 6 5.93 -4.37 2.73
CA LEU A 6 5.59 -2.95 2.87
C LEU A 6 6.54 -2.27 3.86
N ALA A 7 6.95 -1.05 3.57
CA ALA A 7 7.80 -0.25 4.45
C ALA A 7 7.15 -0.04 5.83
N SER A 8 5.84 0.24 5.85
CA SER A 8 5.06 0.37 7.09
C SER A 8 5.02 -0.93 7.91
N ALA A 9 5.02 -2.11 7.26
CA ALA A 9 5.10 -3.38 7.95
C ALA A 9 6.49 -3.60 8.56
N VAL A 10 7.57 -3.30 7.82
CA VAL A 10 8.95 -3.36 8.35
C VAL A 10 9.08 -2.45 9.57
N LYS A 11 8.61 -1.21 9.49
CA LYS A 11 8.59 -0.27 10.62
C LYS A 11 7.85 -0.86 11.83
N LYS A 12 6.65 -1.41 11.62
CA LYS A 12 5.85 -2.01 12.69
C LYS A 12 6.56 -3.20 13.35
N TYR A 13 7.20 -4.07 12.58
CA TYR A 13 7.97 -5.20 13.13
C TYR A 13 9.12 -4.72 14.01
N ILE A 14 9.82 -3.66 13.62
CA ILE A 14 10.93 -3.09 14.39
C ILE A 14 10.40 -2.38 15.64
N ASP A 15 9.52 -1.39 15.46
CA ASP A 15 9.14 -0.45 16.52
C ASP A 15 8.21 -1.09 17.57
N TYR A 16 7.35 -2.02 17.15
CA TYR A 16 6.33 -2.61 18.02
C TYR A 16 6.70 -4.01 18.52
N TYR A 17 7.31 -4.83 17.66
CA TYR A 17 7.63 -6.22 18.00
C TYR A 17 9.12 -6.46 18.28
N GLY A 18 10.01 -5.49 18.06
CA GLY A 18 11.46 -5.65 18.24
C GLY A 18 12.09 -6.66 17.28
N VAL A 19 11.47 -6.91 16.10
CA VAL A 19 11.88 -7.93 15.15
C VAL A 19 12.53 -7.29 13.93
N ARG A 20 13.72 -7.76 13.56
CA ARG A 20 14.41 -7.38 12.32
C ARG A 20 13.86 -8.21 11.16
N CYS A 21 13.39 -7.54 10.10
CA CYS A 21 12.90 -8.21 8.89
C CYS A 21 14.02 -8.69 7.96
N GLY A 22 15.21 -8.13 8.09
CA GLY A 22 16.41 -8.49 7.36
C GLY A 22 17.66 -7.87 7.98
N LEU A 23 18.83 -8.32 7.54
CA LEU A 23 20.14 -7.78 7.99
C LEU A 23 20.62 -6.67 7.06
N GLU A 24 20.34 -6.78 5.76
CA GLU A 24 20.70 -5.80 4.72
C GLU A 24 19.43 -5.30 4.03
N ASN A 25 19.05 -4.06 4.34
CA ASN A 25 17.79 -3.49 3.90
C ASN A 25 18.00 -2.50 2.74
N VAL A 26 17.02 -2.45 1.85
CA VAL A 26 16.83 -1.40 0.86
C VAL A 26 15.40 -0.91 0.96
N ILE A 27 15.19 0.40 0.88
CA ILE A 27 13.85 1.00 0.79
C ILE A 27 13.60 1.43 -0.65
N PHE A 28 12.40 1.17 -1.16
CA PHE A 28 11.93 1.66 -2.43
C PHE A 28 10.65 2.48 -2.23
N THR A 29 10.62 3.72 -2.73
CA THR A 29 9.53 4.63 -2.42
C THR A 29 9.25 5.69 -3.50
N ASN A 30 8.09 6.31 -3.40
CA ASN A 30 7.67 7.53 -4.10
C ASN A 30 7.15 8.61 -3.14
N ASN A 31 7.33 8.43 -1.82
CA ASN A 31 6.73 9.30 -0.81
C ASN A 31 7.58 9.40 0.45
N ASP A 32 7.31 10.41 1.27
CA ASP A 32 8.11 10.73 2.47
C ASP A 32 7.86 9.77 3.63
N SER A 33 6.70 9.11 3.71
CA SER A 33 6.38 8.22 4.84
C SER A 33 7.34 7.03 4.97
N ALA A 34 7.96 6.58 3.87
CA ALA A 34 8.96 5.53 3.89
C ALA A 34 10.26 5.92 4.62
N TYR A 35 10.54 7.21 4.72
CA TYR A 35 11.72 7.70 5.43
C TYR A 35 11.61 7.52 6.94
N GLU A 36 10.39 7.41 7.49
CA GLU A 36 10.19 6.98 8.87
C GLU A 36 10.72 5.55 9.10
N THR A 37 10.51 4.66 8.13
CA THR A 37 11.07 3.30 8.17
C THR A 37 12.60 3.32 8.15
N ALA A 38 13.21 4.24 7.40
CA ALA A 38 14.66 4.43 7.41
C ALA A 38 15.17 4.84 8.79
N LEU A 39 14.46 5.75 9.48
CA LEU A 39 14.82 6.14 10.85
C LEU A 39 14.67 4.98 11.85
N SER A 40 13.63 4.15 11.73
CA SER A 40 13.43 2.97 12.59
C SER A 40 14.53 1.92 12.35
N LEU A 41 14.89 1.64 11.09
CA LEU A 41 16.01 0.76 10.74
C LEU A 41 17.33 1.28 11.32
N HIS A 42 17.62 2.56 11.17
CA HIS A 42 18.82 3.17 11.70
C HIS A 42 18.89 3.07 13.24
N LYS A 43 17.80 3.43 13.94
CA LYS A 43 17.70 3.35 15.40
C LYS A 43 17.87 1.91 15.92
N SER A 44 17.41 0.91 15.20
CA SER A 44 17.54 -0.50 15.56
C SER A 44 18.95 -1.07 15.32
N GLY A 45 19.87 -0.27 14.78
CA GLY A 45 21.21 -0.71 14.37
C GLY A 45 21.19 -1.68 13.20
N THR A 46 20.10 -1.71 12.43
CA THR A 46 19.99 -2.56 11.24
C THR A 46 20.54 -1.82 10.01
N LYS A 47 21.35 -2.51 9.22
CA LYS A 47 22.00 -1.92 8.04
C LYS A 47 20.97 -1.55 6.98
N LEU A 48 20.94 -0.27 6.58
CA LEU A 48 20.21 0.26 5.45
C LEU A 48 21.18 0.63 4.35
N ASN A 49 21.22 -0.16 3.27
CA ASN A 49 22.19 0.01 2.19
C ASN A 49 21.86 1.21 1.29
N ALA A 50 20.59 1.45 1.03
CA ALA A 50 20.15 2.60 0.25
C ALA A 50 18.62 2.82 0.35
N ILE A 51 18.22 4.03 -0.03
CA ILE A 51 16.84 4.38 -0.37
C ILE A 51 16.80 4.64 -1.88
N ILE A 52 15.86 4.02 -2.57
CA ILE A 52 15.60 4.21 -3.99
C ILE A 52 14.31 5.00 -4.08
N ASP A 53 14.38 6.23 -4.55
CA ASP A 53 13.22 7.12 -4.67
C ASP A 53 12.99 7.47 -6.14
N ILE A 54 11.77 7.27 -6.62
CA ILE A 54 11.42 7.57 -8.01
C ILE A 54 11.26 9.05 -8.28
N ARG A 55 11.12 9.88 -7.24
CA ARG A 55 11.06 11.34 -7.36
C ARG A 55 12.43 11.91 -7.71
N ASP A 56 12.44 13.10 -8.26
CA ASP A 56 13.68 13.77 -8.64
C ASP A 56 14.40 14.34 -7.40
N ASN A 57 13.66 14.74 -6.38
CA ASN A 57 14.16 15.24 -5.10
C ASN A 57 13.02 15.30 -4.08
N SER A 58 13.37 15.45 -2.81
CA SER A 58 12.48 15.95 -1.73
C SER A 58 13.29 16.71 -0.70
N SER A 59 12.72 17.78 -0.16
CA SER A 59 13.33 18.69 0.82
C SER A 59 12.57 18.72 2.14
N SER A 60 11.71 17.76 2.41
CA SER A 60 10.98 17.67 3.67
C SER A 60 11.93 17.46 4.86
N GLU A 61 11.48 17.82 6.05
CA GLU A 61 12.26 17.68 7.27
C GLU A 61 12.74 16.26 7.53
N ILE A 62 11.85 15.26 7.32
CA ILE A 62 12.19 13.86 7.52
C ILE A 62 13.24 13.36 6.54
N VAL A 63 13.15 13.79 5.28
CA VAL A 63 14.16 13.46 4.25
C VAL A 63 15.50 14.07 4.59
N ASN A 64 15.52 15.35 5.02
CA ASN A 64 16.76 16.02 5.43
C ASN A 64 17.39 15.34 6.66
N LYS A 65 16.58 14.89 7.61
CA LYS A 65 17.04 14.13 8.77
C LYS A 65 17.70 12.81 8.35
N VAL A 66 17.12 12.08 7.39
CA VAL A 66 17.71 10.84 6.87
C VAL A 66 19.00 11.11 6.09
N LYS A 67 19.05 12.21 5.30
CA LYS A 67 20.28 12.64 4.61
C LYS A 67 21.41 12.92 5.61
N SER A 68 21.12 13.58 6.73
CA SER A 68 22.13 13.88 7.76
C SER A 68 22.74 12.65 8.45
N LEU A 69 22.07 11.48 8.35
CA LEU A 69 22.57 10.20 8.85
C LEU A 69 23.57 9.52 7.87
N GLY A 70 23.85 10.15 6.73
CA GLY A 70 24.76 9.60 5.71
C GLY A 70 24.18 8.42 4.93
N ILE A 71 22.86 8.19 4.97
CA ILE A 71 22.20 7.13 4.21
C ILE A 71 22.17 7.48 2.73
N GLN A 72 22.66 6.57 1.88
CA GLN A 72 22.65 6.76 0.43
C GLN A 72 21.23 6.81 -0.12
N ILE A 73 20.89 7.86 -0.88
CA ILE A 73 19.62 8.00 -1.58
C ILE A 73 19.88 8.08 -3.09
N TYR A 74 19.20 7.22 -3.85
CA TYR A 74 19.22 7.24 -5.31
C TYR A 74 17.91 7.90 -5.79
N TRP A 75 17.98 9.18 -6.15
CA TRP A 75 16.87 9.95 -6.69
C TRP A 75 16.64 9.62 -8.15
N ASN A 76 15.37 9.66 -8.58
CA ASN A 76 14.93 9.34 -9.95
C ASN A 76 15.42 7.95 -10.40
N HIS A 77 15.36 6.98 -9.48
CA HIS A 77 15.75 5.60 -9.76
C HIS A 77 14.61 4.64 -9.45
N THR A 78 14.62 3.49 -10.11
CA THR A 78 13.67 2.42 -9.90
C THR A 78 14.36 1.07 -9.79
N ILE A 79 13.66 0.08 -9.24
CA ILE A 79 14.11 -1.31 -9.17
C ILE A 79 13.63 -2.05 -10.42
N VAL A 80 14.58 -2.52 -11.23
CA VAL A 80 14.30 -3.25 -12.48
C VAL A 80 14.35 -4.76 -12.31
N ASN A 81 15.01 -5.26 -11.27
CA ASN A 81 15.09 -6.70 -11.01
C ASN A 81 15.42 -7.00 -9.55
N THR A 82 15.05 -8.21 -9.11
CA THR A 82 15.44 -8.77 -7.82
C THR A 82 16.08 -10.14 -8.03
N LYS A 83 17.14 -10.47 -7.28
CA LYS A 83 17.80 -11.77 -7.30
C LYS A 83 17.58 -12.50 -5.96
N GLY A 84 17.70 -13.82 -5.96
CA GLY A 84 17.57 -14.70 -4.81
C GLY A 84 16.72 -15.92 -5.12
N TYR A 85 16.81 -16.96 -4.30
CA TYR A 85 16.05 -18.20 -4.43
C TYR A 85 14.95 -18.30 -3.35
N LYS A 86 15.27 -18.77 -2.15
CA LYS A 86 14.32 -18.86 -1.02
C LYS A 86 13.98 -17.48 -0.44
N ARG A 87 14.88 -16.51 -0.59
CA ARG A 87 14.75 -15.14 -0.13
C ARG A 87 15.47 -14.21 -1.12
N ILE A 88 15.09 -12.95 -1.18
CA ILE A 88 15.81 -11.92 -1.90
C ILE A 88 17.24 -11.78 -1.31
N ASN A 89 18.23 -11.58 -2.16
CA ASN A 89 19.62 -11.31 -1.75
C ASN A 89 20.22 -10.10 -2.45
N LYS A 90 19.62 -9.64 -3.56
CA LYS A 90 20.04 -8.44 -4.29
C LYS A 90 18.87 -7.77 -4.99
N VAL A 91 18.97 -6.46 -5.16
CA VAL A 91 18.17 -5.65 -6.07
C VAL A 91 19.03 -5.03 -7.14
N THR A 92 18.47 -4.88 -8.33
CA THR A 92 19.09 -4.16 -9.45
C THR A 92 18.34 -2.87 -9.67
N VAL A 93 19.04 -1.76 -9.64
CA VAL A 93 18.51 -0.40 -9.70
C VAL A 93 18.98 0.27 -10.99
N MET A 94 18.12 1.06 -11.62
CA MET A 94 18.45 1.89 -12.78
C MET A 94 17.79 3.27 -12.64
N LYS A 95 18.39 4.27 -13.28
CA LYS A 95 17.84 5.61 -13.35
C LYS A 95 16.63 5.64 -14.28
N LEU A 96 15.60 6.39 -13.91
CA LEU A 96 14.46 6.70 -14.78
C LEU A 96 14.87 7.78 -15.80
N ASN A 97 14.26 7.74 -16.98
CA ASN A 97 14.31 8.89 -17.88
C ASN A 97 13.44 10.03 -17.35
N ASP A 98 13.51 11.22 -17.96
CA ASP A 98 12.79 12.41 -17.50
C ASP A 98 11.27 12.23 -17.52
N LYS A 99 10.75 11.38 -18.42
CA LYS A 99 9.32 11.05 -18.51
C LYS A 99 8.87 9.98 -17.51
N GLY A 100 9.80 9.27 -16.85
CA GLY A 100 9.49 8.18 -15.93
C GLY A 100 8.94 6.90 -16.59
N ASN A 101 8.98 6.80 -17.93
CA ASN A 101 8.41 5.68 -18.68
C ASN A 101 9.45 4.70 -19.24
N ASP A 102 10.73 4.97 -19.01
CA ASP A 102 11.84 4.09 -19.41
C ASP A 102 13.00 4.21 -18.41
N VAL A 103 13.95 3.28 -18.50
CA VAL A 103 15.16 3.26 -17.68
C VAL A 103 16.40 3.53 -18.50
N ILE A 104 17.32 4.30 -17.95
CA ILE A 104 18.56 4.73 -18.63
C ILE A 104 19.80 4.46 -17.77
N GLY A 105 20.95 4.48 -18.40
CA GLY A 105 22.24 4.39 -17.71
C GLY A 105 22.65 2.98 -17.30
N LYS A 106 23.59 2.89 -16.36
CA LYS A 106 24.16 1.63 -15.90
C LYS A 106 23.34 1.01 -14.79
N LYS A 107 23.34 -0.32 -14.72
CA LYS A 107 22.76 -1.09 -13.62
C LYS A 107 23.60 -0.95 -12.35
N ILE A 108 22.94 -0.71 -11.23
CA ILE A 108 23.53 -0.69 -9.89
C ILE A 108 22.98 -1.91 -9.15
N GLU A 109 23.86 -2.78 -8.66
CA GLU A 109 23.47 -3.93 -7.83
C GLU A 109 23.71 -3.60 -6.37
N LEU A 110 22.69 -3.79 -5.54
CA LEU A 110 22.73 -3.59 -4.09
C LEU A 110 22.38 -4.91 -3.40
N ASN A 111 23.16 -5.27 -2.39
CA ASN A 111 22.81 -6.40 -1.52
C ASN A 111 21.55 -6.04 -0.73
N CYS A 112 20.65 -7.00 -0.60
CA CYS A 112 19.37 -6.75 0.03
C CYS A 112 18.67 -8.06 0.38
N ASP A 113 18.47 -8.34 1.65
CA ASP A 113 17.67 -9.48 2.11
C ASP A 113 16.29 -9.06 2.63
N CYS A 114 16.06 -7.73 2.75
CA CYS A 114 14.76 -7.14 2.99
C CYS A 114 14.57 -5.88 2.14
N LEU A 115 13.64 -5.94 1.18
CA LEU A 115 13.21 -4.81 0.37
C LEU A 115 11.91 -4.25 0.94
N ALA A 116 11.99 -3.08 1.56
CA ALA A 116 10.85 -2.35 2.10
C ALA A 116 10.26 -1.43 1.02
N ILE A 117 9.01 -1.62 0.62
CA ILE A 117 8.37 -0.86 -0.45
C ILE A 117 7.26 0.06 0.07
N SER A 118 7.16 1.26 -0.50
CA SER A 118 6.06 2.19 -0.24
C SER A 118 5.68 2.88 -1.55
N GLY A 119 4.46 2.63 -2.03
CA GLY A 119 3.93 3.16 -3.28
C GLY A 119 2.93 4.30 -3.09
N GLY A 120 2.85 4.88 -1.90
CA GLY A 120 1.90 5.94 -1.55
C GLY A 120 0.71 5.42 -0.75
N TRP A 121 -0.24 6.32 -0.52
CA TRP A 121 -1.41 6.09 0.32
C TRP A 121 -2.70 6.32 -0.45
N THR A 122 -3.73 5.56 -0.11
CA THR A 122 -5.08 5.74 -0.63
C THR A 122 -6.08 5.74 0.53
N PRO A 123 -7.15 6.52 0.46
CA PRO A 123 -8.17 6.57 1.50
C PRO A 123 -8.86 5.22 1.71
N MET A 124 -9.22 4.94 2.96
CA MET A 124 -9.98 3.75 3.33
C MET A 124 -11.48 3.98 3.11
N VAL A 125 -11.92 3.89 1.87
CA VAL A 125 -13.30 4.22 1.44
C VAL A 125 -14.27 3.04 1.46
N HIS A 126 -13.84 1.88 1.95
CA HIS A 126 -14.61 0.63 1.89
C HIS A 126 -15.99 0.75 2.55
N LEU A 127 -16.05 1.23 3.79
CA LEU A 127 -17.32 1.38 4.52
C LEU A 127 -18.25 2.39 3.86
N PHE A 128 -17.67 3.49 3.35
CA PHE A 128 -18.43 4.51 2.63
C PHE A 128 -19.07 3.94 1.35
N THR A 129 -18.32 3.16 0.57
CA THR A 129 -18.84 2.55 -0.67
C THR A 129 -19.80 1.39 -0.39
N GLN A 130 -19.59 0.61 0.67
CA GLN A 130 -20.50 -0.45 1.10
C GLN A 130 -21.86 0.09 1.54
N SER A 131 -21.89 1.31 2.06
CA SER A 131 -23.13 2.01 2.40
C SER A 131 -23.82 2.70 1.19
N GLY A 132 -23.33 2.46 -0.03
CA GLY A 132 -23.87 3.04 -1.26
C GLY A 132 -23.31 4.41 -1.63
N GLY A 133 -22.32 4.92 -0.90
CA GLY A 133 -21.65 6.17 -1.21
C GLY A 133 -20.89 6.11 -2.54
N LYS A 134 -20.86 7.23 -3.26
CA LYS A 134 -20.17 7.39 -4.52
C LYS A 134 -18.83 8.08 -4.30
N LEU A 135 -17.82 7.64 -5.04
CA LEU A 135 -16.48 8.22 -5.01
C LEU A 135 -16.28 9.16 -6.18
N LYS A 136 -15.38 10.13 -6.00
CA LYS A 136 -14.79 10.92 -7.08
C LYS A 136 -13.27 10.73 -7.08
N PHE A 137 -12.65 10.87 -8.24
CA PHE A 137 -11.21 10.84 -8.38
C PHE A 137 -10.63 12.24 -8.17
N ASP A 138 -9.64 12.34 -7.30
CA ASP A 138 -8.83 13.54 -7.12
C ASP A 138 -7.57 13.43 -7.98
N ASN A 139 -7.51 14.21 -9.06
CA ASN A 139 -6.38 14.23 -9.99
C ASN A 139 -5.09 14.79 -9.37
N LYS A 140 -5.20 15.62 -8.32
CA LYS A 140 -4.03 16.20 -7.66
C LYS A 140 -3.24 15.14 -6.90
N ASP A 141 -3.97 14.35 -6.12
CA ASP A 141 -3.37 13.33 -5.26
C ASP A 141 -3.44 11.92 -5.85
N ASN A 142 -4.11 11.75 -7.00
CA ASN A 142 -4.32 10.47 -7.69
C ASN A 142 -4.98 9.42 -6.79
N ILE A 143 -6.02 9.82 -6.07
CA ILE A 143 -6.77 8.98 -5.14
C ILE A 143 -8.27 9.10 -5.35
N PHE A 144 -9.01 8.08 -4.93
CA PHE A 144 -10.47 8.18 -4.83
C PHE A 144 -10.88 8.64 -3.44
N VAL A 145 -11.73 9.65 -3.39
CA VAL A 145 -12.26 10.22 -2.14
C VAL A 145 -13.77 10.13 -2.09
N PRO A 146 -14.40 10.11 -0.88
CA PRO A 146 -15.83 10.19 -0.74
C PRO A 146 -16.43 11.43 -1.41
N ASP A 147 -17.54 11.27 -2.14
CA ASP A 147 -18.25 12.36 -2.82
C ASP A 147 -19.70 12.46 -2.36
N LYS A 148 -20.60 11.63 -2.91
CA LYS A 148 -22.04 11.70 -2.66
C LYS A 148 -22.56 10.49 -1.91
N THR A 149 -23.49 10.72 -1.00
CA THR A 149 -24.19 9.68 -0.26
C THR A 149 -25.64 10.08 0.00
N ASN A 150 -26.52 9.09 0.03
CA ASN A 150 -27.92 9.28 0.41
C ASN A 150 -28.15 9.03 1.92
N LEU A 151 -27.11 8.62 2.65
CA LEU A 151 -27.19 8.37 4.08
C LEU A 151 -26.67 9.58 4.87
N ASN A 152 -27.16 9.72 6.10
CA ASN A 152 -26.64 10.71 7.05
C ASN A 152 -25.30 10.19 7.63
N GLN A 153 -24.24 10.31 6.86
CA GLN A 153 -22.89 9.86 7.20
C GLN A 153 -21.83 10.88 6.78
N LEU A 154 -20.71 10.90 7.50
CA LEU A 154 -19.57 11.76 7.26
C LEU A 154 -18.28 10.92 7.24
N SER A 155 -17.44 11.10 6.24
CA SER A 155 -16.06 10.61 6.23
C SER A 155 -15.12 11.73 6.60
N ILE A 156 -14.20 11.47 7.52
CA ILE A 156 -13.20 12.42 8.04
C ILE A 156 -11.81 11.82 8.05
N GLY A 157 -10.80 12.68 8.17
CA GLY A 157 -9.40 12.27 8.28
C GLY A 157 -8.92 11.51 7.05
N SER A 158 -8.10 10.47 7.26
CA SER A 158 -7.52 9.69 6.17
C SER A 158 -8.55 8.92 5.33
N ALA A 159 -9.72 8.63 5.88
CA ALA A 159 -10.84 8.06 5.10
C ALA A 159 -11.43 9.06 4.09
N LYS A 160 -11.22 10.37 4.29
CA LYS A 160 -11.60 11.43 3.36
C LYS A 160 -10.47 11.80 2.39
N GLY A 161 -9.23 11.42 2.68
CA GLY A 161 -8.04 11.74 1.90
C GLY A 161 -7.10 12.75 2.56
N ASP A 162 -7.34 13.15 3.81
CA ASP A 162 -6.40 13.95 4.59
C ASP A 162 -5.35 13.01 5.20
N PHE A 163 -4.07 13.15 4.83
CA PHE A 163 -3.00 12.26 5.31
C PHE A 163 -2.02 12.95 6.26
N GLU A 164 -1.93 14.28 6.20
CA GLU A 164 -1.09 15.06 7.12
C GLU A 164 -1.83 15.26 8.45
N LEU A 165 -1.14 15.04 9.57
CA LEU A 165 -1.77 15.05 10.90
C LEU A 165 -2.49 16.37 11.23
N ASP A 166 -1.92 17.50 10.82
CA ASP A 166 -2.54 18.82 11.03
C ASP A 166 -3.84 18.98 10.22
N ASP A 167 -3.84 18.53 8.96
CA ASP A 167 -5.03 18.54 8.10
C ASP A 167 -6.09 17.56 8.62
N VAL A 168 -5.69 16.35 9.03
CA VAL A 168 -6.58 15.35 9.65
C VAL A 168 -7.30 15.96 10.85
N LEU A 169 -6.58 16.58 11.77
CA LEU A 169 -7.17 17.14 12.99
C LEU A 169 -8.06 18.36 12.70
N LYS A 170 -7.56 19.35 11.97
CA LYS A 170 -8.29 20.59 11.64
C LYS A 170 -9.54 20.32 10.82
N ASN A 171 -9.41 19.52 9.74
CA ASN A 171 -10.52 19.22 8.84
C ASN A 171 -11.57 18.34 9.52
N SER A 172 -11.14 17.35 10.34
CA SER A 172 -12.09 16.50 11.06
C SER A 172 -12.96 17.29 12.03
N ILE A 173 -12.39 18.23 12.78
CA ILE A 173 -13.13 19.12 13.67
C ILE A 173 -14.10 20.00 12.87
N LYS A 174 -13.59 20.68 11.84
CA LYS A 174 -14.38 21.56 10.98
C LYS A 174 -15.56 20.84 10.35
N ASP A 175 -15.32 19.65 9.76
CA ASP A 175 -16.35 18.90 9.06
C ASP A 175 -17.37 18.31 10.05
N THR A 176 -16.93 17.84 11.22
CA THR A 176 -17.83 17.34 12.28
C THR A 176 -18.72 18.45 12.84
N LYS A 177 -18.17 19.63 13.10
CA LYS A 177 -18.98 20.80 13.53
C LYS A 177 -20.05 21.14 12.52
N LYS A 178 -19.67 21.24 11.24
CA LYS A 178 -20.61 21.51 10.15
C LYS A 178 -21.72 20.43 10.07
N PHE A 179 -21.33 19.17 10.18
CA PHE A 179 -22.25 18.03 10.10
C PHE A 179 -23.24 18.00 11.27
N LEU A 180 -22.78 18.30 12.48
CA LEU A 180 -23.60 18.34 13.70
C LEU A 180 -24.23 19.70 13.96
N GLN A 181 -24.02 20.71 13.12
CA GLN A 181 -24.50 22.08 13.26
C GLN A 181 -24.08 22.74 14.61
N ILE A 182 -22.87 22.47 15.06
CA ILE A 182 -22.32 23.02 16.31
C ILE A 182 -21.60 24.34 16.00
N GLU A 183 -22.08 25.47 16.53
CA GLU A 183 -21.50 26.80 16.28
C GLU A 183 -20.30 27.11 17.21
N ASN A 184 -20.36 26.71 18.47
CA ASN A 184 -19.34 27.04 19.48
C ASN A 184 -18.71 25.78 20.08
N SER A 185 -17.39 25.65 20.00
CA SER A 185 -16.63 24.62 20.72
C SER A 185 -15.21 25.10 21.05
N ASN A 186 -14.71 24.66 22.20
CA ASN A 186 -13.35 24.99 22.68
C ASN A 186 -12.24 24.22 21.92
N PHE A 187 -12.58 23.46 20.87
CA PHE A 187 -11.62 22.62 20.12
C PHE A 187 -10.90 23.34 18.98
N ASP A 188 -11.07 24.65 18.83
CA ASP A 188 -10.52 25.40 17.68
C ASP A 188 -8.99 25.63 17.72
N LYS A 189 -8.33 25.31 18.85
CA LYS A 189 -6.91 25.56 19.07
C LYS A 189 -6.08 24.30 19.00
N ILE A 190 -6.07 23.62 17.86
CA ILE A 190 -5.08 22.57 17.60
C ILE A 190 -3.93 23.19 16.82
N ASP A 191 -2.81 23.42 17.50
CA ASP A 191 -1.56 23.88 16.88
C ASP A 191 -0.61 22.68 16.73
N VAL A 192 -0.78 21.95 15.65
CA VAL A 192 0.13 20.88 15.21
C VAL A 192 0.78 21.35 13.94
N LYS A 193 2.11 21.38 13.92
CA LYS A 193 2.89 21.69 12.72
C LYS A 193 3.42 20.40 12.12
N CYS A 194 3.04 20.13 10.89
CA CYS A 194 3.57 19.03 10.09
C CYS A 194 4.26 19.58 8.84
N SER A 195 5.36 18.96 8.47
CA SER A 195 5.98 19.23 7.17
C SER A 195 5.15 18.53 6.10
N LYS A 196 4.60 19.31 5.15
CA LYS A 196 3.80 18.75 4.06
C LYS A 196 4.69 18.19 2.96
N GLU A 197 4.35 17.00 2.49
CA GLU A 197 4.95 16.44 1.28
C GLU A 197 4.57 17.28 0.06
N LYS A 198 5.56 17.79 -0.66
CA LYS A 198 5.33 18.71 -1.79
C LYS A 198 5.37 18.00 -3.14
N GLU A 199 6.16 16.95 -3.26
CA GLU A 199 6.45 16.31 -4.53
C GLU A 199 5.89 14.90 -4.55
N LYS A 200 5.00 14.62 -5.51
CA LYS A 200 4.42 13.30 -5.75
C LYS A 200 4.73 12.87 -7.17
N LYS A 201 5.19 11.64 -7.35
CA LYS A 201 5.40 11.03 -8.66
C LYS A 201 4.76 9.65 -8.65
N ASN A 202 3.80 9.43 -9.52
CA ASN A 202 3.09 8.16 -9.63
C ASN A 202 3.45 7.48 -10.93
N ILE A 203 3.89 6.21 -10.82
CA ILE A 203 4.17 5.33 -11.96
C ILE A 203 3.43 4.03 -11.66
N TRP A 204 2.37 3.74 -12.43
CA TRP A 204 1.51 2.58 -12.18
C TRP A 204 2.16 1.26 -12.55
N LEU A 205 2.99 1.27 -13.59
CA LEU A 205 3.82 0.13 -13.97
C LEU A 205 5.26 0.60 -14.15
N LEU A 206 6.13 0.20 -13.25
CA LEU A 206 7.55 0.57 -13.29
C LEU A 206 8.20 0.07 -14.58
N PRO A 207 8.97 0.93 -15.27
CA PRO A 207 9.71 0.50 -16.45
C PRO A 207 10.84 -0.46 -16.10
N SER A 208 11.24 -1.25 -17.05
CA SER A 208 12.30 -2.24 -16.91
C SER A 208 13.16 -2.29 -18.17
N ASP A 209 14.43 -2.69 -18.02
CA ASP A 209 15.33 -2.98 -19.12
C ASP A 209 14.95 -4.23 -19.93
N LYS A 210 13.89 -4.92 -19.52
CA LYS A 210 13.35 -6.11 -20.18
C LYS A 210 11.92 -5.89 -20.61
N PRO A 211 11.50 -6.49 -21.73
CA PRO A 211 10.10 -6.42 -22.14
C PRO A 211 9.20 -7.11 -21.11
N LEU A 212 7.96 -6.63 -20.98
CA LEU A 212 6.98 -7.15 -20.02
C LEU A 212 6.79 -8.68 -20.11
N SER A 213 6.93 -9.26 -21.31
CA SER A 213 6.86 -10.71 -21.52
C SER A 213 7.90 -11.51 -20.73
N LYS A 214 9.08 -10.92 -20.44
CA LYS A 214 10.17 -11.54 -19.69
C LYS A 214 10.23 -11.16 -18.22
N THR A 215 9.23 -10.41 -17.72
CA THR A 215 9.12 -9.98 -16.32
C THR A 215 7.85 -10.52 -15.68
N LYS A 216 7.77 -10.50 -14.35
CA LYS A 216 6.57 -10.87 -13.59
C LYS A 216 6.26 -9.75 -12.59
N PRO A 217 5.74 -8.60 -13.04
CA PRO A 217 5.35 -7.52 -12.15
C PRO A 217 4.03 -7.88 -11.47
N PHE A 218 4.11 -8.49 -10.31
CA PHE A 218 2.97 -8.85 -9.49
C PHE A 218 2.25 -7.62 -8.96
N LEU A 219 0.93 -7.64 -9.01
CA LEU A 219 0.02 -6.65 -8.45
C LEU A 219 -0.71 -7.20 -7.24
N ASP A 220 -1.28 -8.39 -7.37
CA ASP A 220 -1.98 -9.10 -6.31
C ASP A 220 -1.16 -10.32 -5.92
N TYR A 221 -0.62 -10.29 -4.70
CA TYR A 221 0.23 -11.37 -4.18
C TYR A 221 -0.56 -12.56 -3.63
N GLN A 222 -1.87 -12.41 -3.38
CA GLN A 222 -2.73 -13.49 -2.91
C GLN A 222 -3.21 -14.36 -4.06
N ASN A 223 -3.42 -13.76 -5.22
CA ASN A 223 -3.91 -14.46 -6.42
C ASN A 223 -2.85 -14.56 -7.53
N ASP A 224 -1.59 -14.16 -7.26
CA ASP A 224 -0.49 -14.13 -8.22
C ASP A 224 -0.80 -13.37 -9.52
N SER A 225 -1.73 -12.40 -9.48
CA SER A 225 -2.08 -11.60 -10.64
C SER A 225 -0.99 -10.58 -10.96
N THR A 226 -0.64 -10.48 -12.24
CA THR A 226 0.43 -9.62 -12.75
C THR A 226 -0.11 -8.53 -13.68
N ALA A 227 0.73 -7.53 -14.00
CA ALA A 227 0.39 -6.54 -15.02
C ALA A 227 0.16 -7.17 -16.41
N LYS A 228 0.74 -8.36 -16.69
CA LYS A 228 0.46 -9.08 -17.94
C LYS A 228 -0.99 -9.56 -18.01
N ASP A 229 -1.51 -10.05 -16.88
CA ASP A 229 -2.88 -10.55 -16.80
C ASP A 229 -3.88 -9.41 -17.02
N ILE A 230 -3.61 -8.22 -16.46
CA ILE A 230 -4.40 -7.01 -16.73
C ILE A 230 -4.38 -6.67 -18.23
N LYS A 231 -3.18 -6.62 -18.84
CA LYS A 231 -3.05 -6.31 -20.28
C LYS A 231 -3.65 -7.40 -21.16
N LEU A 232 -3.61 -8.67 -20.72
CA LEU A 232 -4.28 -9.77 -21.40
C LEU A 232 -5.80 -9.56 -21.39
N ALA A 233 -6.39 -9.28 -20.22
CA ALA A 233 -7.82 -9.02 -20.09
C ALA A 233 -8.28 -7.89 -21.03
N LEU A 234 -7.51 -6.79 -21.13
CA LEU A 234 -7.81 -5.69 -22.05
C LEU A 234 -7.75 -6.12 -23.53
N ARG A 235 -6.76 -6.94 -23.90
CA ARG A 235 -6.63 -7.50 -25.25
C ARG A 235 -7.78 -8.42 -25.60
N GLU A 236 -8.30 -9.20 -24.65
CA GLU A 236 -9.48 -10.05 -24.80
C GLU A 236 -10.80 -9.24 -24.83
N GLY A 237 -10.74 -7.91 -24.72
CA GLY A 237 -11.89 -7.02 -24.88
C GLY A 237 -12.60 -6.59 -23.58
N PHE A 238 -12.09 -6.96 -22.42
CA PHE A 238 -12.65 -6.50 -21.14
C PHE A 238 -12.24 -5.04 -20.88
N LYS A 239 -13.21 -4.13 -20.92
CA LYS A 239 -12.99 -2.67 -20.72
C LYS A 239 -13.35 -2.19 -19.31
N SER A 240 -14.37 -2.80 -18.68
CA SER A 240 -14.79 -2.45 -17.35
C SER A 240 -13.79 -3.01 -16.33
N ILE A 241 -13.39 -2.18 -15.35
CA ILE A 241 -12.47 -2.59 -14.27
C ILE A 241 -13.06 -3.78 -13.47
N GLU A 242 -14.37 -3.85 -13.31
CA GLU A 242 -15.04 -4.97 -12.64
C GLU A 242 -14.93 -6.29 -13.43
N HIS A 243 -14.94 -6.24 -14.76
CA HIS A 243 -14.70 -7.41 -15.59
C HIS A 243 -13.23 -7.82 -15.60
N VAL A 244 -12.31 -6.84 -15.71
CA VAL A 244 -10.87 -7.09 -15.57
C VAL A 244 -10.55 -7.75 -14.24
N LYS A 245 -11.14 -7.26 -13.14
CA LYS A 245 -11.02 -7.87 -11.81
C LYS A 245 -11.44 -9.34 -11.81
N ARG A 246 -12.61 -9.66 -12.38
CA ARG A 246 -13.12 -11.04 -12.39
C ARG A 246 -12.31 -11.96 -13.28
N TYR A 247 -11.86 -11.47 -14.43
CA TYR A 247 -11.03 -12.21 -15.35
C TYR A 247 -9.67 -12.58 -14.77
N THR A 248 -9.05 -11.63 -14.03
CA THR A 248 -7.70 -11.76 -13.49
C THR A 248 -7.65 -12.19 -12.01
N THR A 249 -8.79 -12.24 -11.33
CA THR A 249 -8.93 -12.42 -9.88
C THR A 249 -8.25 -11.33 -9.04
N THR A 250 -7.77 -10.23 -9.67
CA THR A 250 -7.10 -9.13 -8.97
C THR A 250 -8.03 -8.49 -7.94
N GLY A 251 -7.57 -8.36 -6.70
CA GLY A 251 -8.33 -7.76 -5.61
C GLY A 251 -9.47 -8.61 -5.07
N MET A 252 -9.50 -9.91 -5.37
CA MET A 252 -10.52 -10.86 -4.87
C MET A 252 -10.06 -11.63 -3.63
N GLY A 253 -8.83 -11.46 -3.19
CA GLY A 253 -8.30 -12.07 -1.99
C GLY A 253 -8.78 -11.40 -0.69
N THR A 254 -8.26 -11.86 0.45
CA THR A 254 -8.69 -11.40 1.78
C THR A 254 -8.39 -9.93 2.05
N ASP A 255 -7.42 -9.32 1.37
CA ASP A 255 -7.13 -7.89 1.45
C ASP A 255 -8.10 -7.02 0.64
N GLN A 256 -8.98 -7.62 -0.16
CA GLN A 256 -9.95 -6.95 -1.03
C GLN A 256 -9.32 -5.88 -1.93
N GLY A 257 -8.11 -6.15 -2.41
CA GLY A 257 -7.39 -5.30 -3.35
C GLY A 257 -6.82 -4.01 -2.76
N LYS A 258 -6.65 -3.91 -1.44
CA LYS A 258 -6.04 -2.72 -0.80
C LYS A 258 -4.67 -2.38 -1.37
N LEU A 259 -3.89 -3.39 -1.78
CA LEU A 259 -2.58 -3.20 -2.41
C LEU A 259 -2.64 -3.12 -3.94
N ALA A 260 -3.59 -3.85 -4.57
CA ALA A 260 -3.56 -4.10 -6.01
C ALA A 260 -4.48 -3.17 -6.84
N ASN A 261 -5.64 -2.77 -6.28
CA ASN A 261 -6.71 -2.15 -7.07
C ASN A 261 -6.27 -0.85 -7.77
N MET A 262 -5.55 0.04 -7.08
CA MET A 262 -5.11 1.30 -7.66
C MET A 262 -4.07 1.09 -8.78
N HIS A 263 -3.14 0.15 -8.60
CA HIS A 263 -2.17 -0.20 -9.64
C HIS A 263 -2.83 -0.84 -10.86
N ALA A 264 -3.77 -1.76 -10.64
CA ALA A 264 -4.52 -2.38 -11.73
C ALA A 264 -5.30 -1.33 -12.52
N LEU A 265 -5.99 -0.42 -11.83
CA LEU A 265 -6.74 0.67 -12.43
C LEU A 265 -5.84 1.62 -13.23
N GLY A 266 -4.68 2.01 -12.66
CA GLY A 266 -3.70 2.85 -13.34
C GLY A 266 -3.15 2.19 -14.61
N ILE A 267 -2.86 0.87 -14.58
CA ILE A 267 -2.42 0.14 -15.78
C ILE A 267 -3.54 0.07 -16.84
N VAL A 268 -4.79 -0.10 -16.43
CA VAL A 268 -5.94 -0.04 -17.36
C VAL A 268 -6.02 1.35 -17.98
N ALA A 269 -5.99 2.40 -17.16
CA ALA A 269 -6.04 3.80 -17.62
C ALA A 269 -4.95 4.13 -18.63
N ASP A 270 -3.68 3.79 -18.30
CA ASP A 270 -2.53 4.02 -19.19
C ASP A 270 -2.64 3.21 -20.49
N THR A 271 -3.13 1.96 -20.42
CA THR A 271 -3.22 1.09 -21.59
C THR A 271 -4.36 1.49 -22.53
N THR A 272 -5.47 2.01 -21.99
CA THR A 272 -6.65 2.43 -22.74
C THR A 272 -6.68 3.91 -23.05
N ASN A 273 -5.69 4.68 -22.57
CA ASN A 273 -5.64 6.14 -22.63
C ASN A 273 -6.93 6.80 -22.11
N THR A 274 -7.42 6.31 -20.97
CA THR A 274 -8.65 6.75 -20.31
C THR A 274 -8.31 7.38 -18.97
N ASN A 275 -9.08 8.37 -18.51
CA ASN A 275 -8.91 8.93 -17.16
C ASN A 275 -9.34 7.91 -16.08
N MET A 276 -8.56 7.80 -15.00
CA MET A 276 -8.88 6.89 -13.89
C MET A 276 -10.25 7.18 -13.26
N GLY A 277 -10.64 8.45 -13.19
CA GLY A 277 -11.95 8.87 -12.68
C GLY A 277 -13.11 8.31 -13.51
N ASP A 278 -12.95 8.21 -14.83
CA ASP A 278 -13.99 7.70 -15.74
C ASP A 278 -14.11 6.18 -15.68
N LEU A 279 -13.02 5.47 -15.38
CA LEU A 279 -13.03 4.03 -15.16
C LEU A 279 -13.72 3.64 -13.85
N GLY A 280 -13.68 4.51 -12.84
CA GLY A 280 -14.20 4.24 -11.51
C GLY A 280 -13.38 3.20 -10.74
N THR A 281 -13.89 2.79 -9.58
CA THR A 281 -13.25 1.78 -8.72
C THR A 281 -14.00 0.46 -8.77
N THR A 282 -13.32 -0.62 -8.38
CA THR A 282 -14.00 -1.89 -8.10
C THR A 282 -14.84 -1.78 -6.82
N THR A 283 -15.95 -2.52 -6.79
CA THR A 283 -16.82 -2.59 -5.61
C THR A 283 -16.14 -3.39 -4.50
N PHE A 284 -16.00 -2.77 -3.33
CA PHE A 284 -15.50 -3.44 -2.14
C PHE A 284 -16.60 -4.26 -1.48
N ARG A 285 -16.27 -5.50 -1.08
CA ARG A 285 -17.20 -6.42 -0.45
C ARG A 285 -16.88 -6.64 1.02
N PRO A 286 -17.89 -6.88 1.88
CA PRO A 286 -17.63 -7.37 3.24
C PRO A 286 -16.97 -8.77 3.19
N PRO A 287 -16.15 -9.12 4.20
CA PRO A 287 -15.78 -8.29 5.33
C PRO A 287 -14.75 -7.22 4.95
N TYR A 288 -14.81 -6.06 5.59
CA TYR A 288 -13.85 -4.98 5.44
C TYR A 288 -12.42 -5.39 5.83
N THR A 289 -12.31 -6.16 6.90
CA THR A 289 -11.08 -6.86 7.32
C THR A 289 -11.38 -8.34 7.46
N PRO A 290 -10.39 -9.23 7.24
CA PRO A 290 -10.58 -10.67 7.48
C PRO A 290 -11.08 -10.91 8.90
N LEU A 291 -12.15 -11.71 9.04
CA LEU A 291 -12.75 -12.07 10.31
C LEU A 291 -12.54 -13.57 10.57
N THR A 292 -12.26 -13.90 11.82
CA THR A 292 -12.24 -15.31 12.25
C THR A 292 -13.67 -15.79 12.57
N PHE A 293 -13.90 -17.08 12.47
CA PHE A 293 -15.18 -17.66 12.88
C PHE A 293 -15.51 -17.37 14.35
N GLY A 294 -14.51 -17.37 15.22
CA GLY A 294 -14.69 -16.99 16.63
C GLY A 294 -15.21 -15.59 16.82
N THR A 295 -14.81 -14.62 16.00
CA THR A 295 -15.35 -13.24 16.02
C THR A 295 -16.81 -13.20 15.61
N ILE A 296 -17.20 -13.98 14.59
CA ILE A 296 -18.58 -14.04 14.08
C ILE A 296 -19.50 -14.69 15.10
N VAL A 297 -19.06 -15.78 15.74
CA VAL A 297 -19.84 -16.49 16.78
C VAL A 297 -20.02 -15.63 18.03
N GLY A 298 -19.06 -14.79 18.36
CA GLY A 298 -19.11 -13.93 19.54
C GLY A 298 -18.88 -14.71 20.85
N ARG A 299 -19.52 -14.25 21.93
CA ARG A 299 -19.34 -14.82 23.28
C ARG A 299 -20.15 -16.06 23.56
N ASN A 300 -21.26 -16.26 22.84
CA ASN A 300 -22.17 -17.39 23.05
C ASN A 300 -21.67 -18.63 22.30
N VAL A 301 -20.52 -19.11 22.69
CA VAL A 301 -19.91 -20.32 22.11
C VAL A 301 -20.52 -21.51 22.85
N GLY A 302 -21.47 -22.20 22.21
CA GLY A 302 -22.04 -23.43 22.74
C GLY A 302 -21.11 -24.63 22.55
N GLN A 303 -21.44 -25.75 23.20
CA GLN A 303 -20.70 -27.01 23.13
C GLN A 303 -20.51 -27.57 21.72
N PHE A 304 -21.33 -27.14 20.75
CA PHE A 304 -21.25 -27.55 19.36
C PHE A 304 -20.32 -26.70 18.51
N PHE A 305 -19.80 -25.58 19.03
CA PHE A 305 -18.79 -24.78 18.36
C PHE A 305 -17.40 -25.30 18.67
N ASP A 306 -17.08 -26.48 18.16
CA ASP A 306 -15.76 -27.08 18.24
C ASP A 306 -14.99 -26.84 16.94
N ILE A 307 -14.02 -25.91 16.98
CA ILE A 307 -13.13 -25.57 15.85
C ILE A 307 -11.96 -26.56 15.75
N PHE A 308 -11.72 -27.38 16.78
CA PHE A 308 -10.66 -28.35 16.79
C PHE A 308 -11.21 -29.73 16.41
N ARG A 309 -10.78 -30.23 15.27
CA ARG A 309 -11.05 -31.60 14.90
C ARG A 309 -10.00 -32.50 15.54
N LYS A 310 -10.43 -33.35 16.46
CA LYS A 310 -9.56 -34.29 17.15
C LYS A 310 -9.65 -35.67 16.48
N THR A 311 -8.52 -36.38 16.44
CA THR A 311 -8.53 -37.80 16.11
C THR A 311 -9.05 -38.59 17.30
N PRO A 312 -9.53 -39.85 17.12
CA PRO A 312 -9.93 -40.69 18.26
C PRO A 312 -8.82 -40.92 19.28
N MET A 313 -7.56 -40.80 18.88
CA MET A 313 -6.38 -40.98 19.76
C MET A 313 -5.87 -39.66 20.38
N HIS A 314 -6.51 -38.53 20.10
CA HIS A 314 -6.01 -37.21 20.55
C HIS A 314 -5.80 -37.15 22.07
N ASP A 315 -6.80 -37.53 22.85
CA ASP A 315 -6.75 -37.45 24.30
C ASP A 315 -5.69 -38.41 24.86
N TRP A 316 -5.55 -39.61 24.29
CA TRP A 316 -4.47 -40.53 24.62
C TRP A 316 -3.08 -39.95 24.39
N HIS A 317 -2.87 -39.22 23.27
CA HIS A 317 -1.61 -38.52 22.98
C HIS A 317 -1.32 -37.42 24.01
N VAL A 318 -2.34 -36.66 24.38
CA VAL A 318 -2.21 -35.60 25.39
C VAL A 318 -1.83 -36.20 26.75
N ASP A 319 -2.53 -37.25 27.20
CA ASP A 319 -2.31 -37.91 28.50
C ASP A 319 -0.94 -38.58 28.59
N ASN A 320 -0.40 -39.03 27.47
CA ASN A 320 0.90 -39.72 27.42
C ASN A 320 2.05 -38.83 26.90
N ASN A 321 1.86 -37.49 26.72
CA ASN A 321 2.85 -36.55 26.22
C ASN A 321 3.47 -37.01 24.87
N ALA A 322 2.69 -37.58 24.01
CA ALA A 322 3.10 -38.10 22.70
C ALA A 322 2.87 -37.10 21.55
#